data_51821532e1423b19f56584d03dcdfb0e
#
_entry.id   51821532e1423b19f56584d03dcdfb0e
#
_cell.length_a   1.000
_cell.length_b   1.000
_cell.length_c   1.000
_cell.angle_alpha   90.00
_cell.angle_beta   90.00
_cell.angle_gamma   90.00
#
_symmetry.space_group_name_H-M   'P 1'
#
loop_
_entity.id
_entity.type
_entity.pdbx_description
1 polymer ?
#
loop_
_entity_poly.entity_id
_entity_poly.type
_entity_poly.pdbx_seq_one_letter_code
_entity_poly.pdbx_strand_id
1 'polypeptide(L)'
;MINARESQNIQDLFGVTEAQVNRDHAISHALAALQEIKTKFVFFGGTALSRTFLNEGRLSEDIDLYTADRKTLCLEIDELSNLLEQEFPQATWNVAPSQTNDPQSSLLVCDSSIQIKVQIVDSGTREWWRVPTELTEIQQRYSDAPATRLFIPTFDGFVAMKALAWVDRSSPRDLFDLDGLSRQGRITENARELIERLRGFRISAQMMDLRVKGLWQEELAHQTKLQTTAEECLQRVLEWWRE
;
A
#
# COMPACT_ATOMS: atom_id res chain seq x y z
N MET A 1 2.85 -21.34 -9.42
CA MET A 1 1.76 -21.79 -8.49
C MET A 1 2.31 -21.78 -7.06
N ILE A 2 1.63 -21.15 -6.12
CA ILE A 2 2.11 -21.02 -4.74
C ILE A 2 2.40 -22.40 -4.10
N ASN A 3 3.50 -22.49 -3.37
CA ASN A 3 3.86 -23.69 -2.60
C ASN A 3 2.96 -23.79 -1.35
N ALA A 4 2.35 -24.95 -1.10
CA ALA A 4 1.45 -25.16 0.04
C ALA A 4 2.09 -24.83 1.39
N ARG A 5 3.39 -25.10 1.58
CA ARG A 5 4.12 -24.75 2.80
C ARG A 5 4.30 -23.23 2.96
N GLU A 6 4.59 -22.52 1.88
CA GLU A 6 4.68 -21.06 1.89
C GLU A 6 3.32 -20.43 2.20
N SER A 7 2.25 -20.93 1.55
CA SER A 7 0.88 -20.50 1.83
C SER A 7 0.56 -20.67 3.32
N GLN A 8 0.85 -21.83 3.92
CA GLN A 8 0.59 -22.06 5.33
C GLN A 8 1.41 -21.14 6.23
N ASN A 9 2.71 -20.94 5.92
CA ASN A 9 3.57 -20.04 6.69
C ASN A 9 3.03 -18.60 6.71
N ILE A 10 2.54 -18.10 5.57
CA ILE A 10 1.97 -16.74 5.48
C ILE A 10 0.64 -16.66 6.24
N GLN A 11 -0.22 -17.67 6.11
CA GLN A 11 -1.45 -17.76 6.91
C GLN A 11 -1.14 -17.71 8.42
N ASP A 12 -0.15 -18.49 8.86
CA ASP A 12 0.26 -18.55 10.26
C ASP A 12 0.90 -17.25 10.73
N LEU A 13 1.70 -16.60 9.89
CA LEU A 13 2.36 -15.34 10.24
C LEU A 13 1.33 -14.22 10.46
N PHE A 14 0.45 -14.01 9.49
CA PHE A 14 -0.50 -12.89 9.52
C PHE A 14 -1.87 -13.25 10.13
N GLY A 15 -2.18 -14.53 10.32
CA GLY A 15 -3.48 -14.96 10.83
C GLY A 15 -4.60 -14.77 9.80
N VAL A 16 -4.29 -14.92 8.53
CA VAL A 16 -5.20 -14.65 7.41
C VAL A 16 -5.68 -15.94 6.74
N THR A 17 -6.69 -15.83 5.88
CA THR A 17 -7.22 -16.95 5.12
C THR A 17 -6.36 -17.27 3.89
N GLU A 18 -6.51 -18.49 3.36
CA GLU A 18 -5.89 -18.89 2.09
C GLU A 18 -6.26 -17.94 0.93
N ALA A 19 -7.49 -17.45 0.89
CA ALA A 19 -7.93 -16.50 -0.12
C ALA A 19 -7.14 -15.17 -0.06
N GLN A 20 -6.79 -14.71 1.15
CA GLN A 20 -5.92 -13.53 1.34
C GLN A 20 -4.50 -13.82 0.85
N VAL A 21 -3.96 -15.00 1.14
CA VAL A 21 -2.63 -15.41 0.68
C VAL A 21 -2.58 -15.50 -0.84
N ASN A 22 -3.60 -16.09 -1.47
CA ASN A 22 -3.70 -16.18 -2.92
C ASN A 22 -3.76 -14.79 -3.58
N ARG A 23 -4.46 -13.84 -2.96
CA ARG A 23 -4.48 -12.44 -3.42
C ARG A 23 -3.11 -11.79 -3.27
N ASP A 24 -2.44 -11.94 -2.13
CA ASP A 24 -1.10 -11.39 -1.89
C ASP A 24 -0.06 -12.00 -2.85
N HIS A 25 -0.20 -13.29 -3.19
CA HIS A 25 0.61 -13.96 -4.21
C HIS A 25 0.39 -13.33 -5.60
N ALA A 26 -0.86 -13.13 -6.00
CA ALA A 26 -1.16 -12.47 -7.27
C ALA A 26 -0.65 -11.01 -7.31
N ILE A 27 -0.74 -10.28 -6.18
CA ILE A 27 -0.12 -8.95 -6.04
C ILE A 27 1.40 -9.04 -6.27
N SER A 28 2.09 -10.06 -5.76
CA SER A 28 3.54 -10.24 -5.96
C SER A 28 3.91 -10.34 -7.44
N HIS A 29 3.16 -11.09 -8.22
CA HIS A 29 3.37 -11.20 -9.68
C HIS A 29 3.00 -9.90 -10.41
N ALA A 30 1.93 -9.23 -9.99
CA ALA A 30 1.56 -7.93 -10.56
C ALA A 30 2.65 -6.87 -10.34
N LEU A 31 3.26 -6.84 -9.15
CA LEU A 31 4.38 -5.93 -8.86
C LEU A 31 5.63 -6.28 -9.69
N ALA A 32 5.92 -7.56 -9.90
CA ALA A 32 7.00 -7.99 -10.77
C ALA A 32 6.76 -7.57 -12.23
N ALA A 33 5.53 -7.74 -12.74
CA ALA A 33 5.14 -7.28 -14.07
C ALA A 33 5.27 -5.75 -14.20
N LEU A 34 4.92 -4.98 -13.16
CA LEU A 34 5.12 -3.52 -13.15
C LEU A 34 6.59 -3.10 -13.27
N GLN A 35 7.54 -3.89 -12.75
CA GLN A 35 8.97 -3.62 -12.94
C GLN A 35 9.41 -3.80 -14.39
N GLU A 36 8.86 -4.78 -15.10
CA GLU A 36 9.19 -5.05 -16.50
C GLU A 36 8.67 -3.94 -17.43
N ILE A 37 7.57 -3.29 -17.06
CA ILE A 37 7.05 -2.12 -17.75
C ILE A 37 8.01 -0.95 -17.46
N LYS A 38 8.54 -0.32 -18.51
CA LYS A 38 9.51 0.78 -18.38
C LYS A 38 8.92 2.08 -17.80
N THR A 39 7.77 1.99 -17.19
CA THR A 39 7.06 3.11 -16.59
C THR A 39 7.63 3.49 -15.24
N LYS A 40 7.61 4.79 -14.98
CA LYS A 40 7.98 5.36 -13.69
C LYS A 40 6.76 5.49 -12.77
N PHE A 41 6.03 4.41 -12.58
CA PHE A 41 5.04 4.38 -11.53
C PHE A 41 5.71 4.49 -10.16
N VAL A 42 5.13 5.29 -9.29
CA VAL A 42 5.45 5.25 -7.86
C VAL A 42 4.43 4.34 -7.20
N PHE A 43 4.92 3.25 -6.64
CA PHE A 43 4.11 2.31 -5.86
C PHE A 43 3.99 2.83 -4.43
N PHE A 44 2.76 3.06 -3.95
CA PHE A 44 2.53 3.66 -2.65
C PHE A 44 1.41 2.93 -1.87
N GLY A 45 0.88 3.56 -0.83
CA GLY A 45 -0.23 3.01 -0.06
C GLY A 45 0.17 1.93 0.94
N GLY A 46 -0.84 1.19 1.41
CA GLY A 46 -0.66 0.16 2.44
C GLY A 46 0.18 -1.02 1.97
N THR A 47 -0.01 -1.45 0.73
CA THR A 47 0.71 -2.58 0.14
C THR A 47 2.19 -2.26 -0.05
N ALA A 48 2.53 -1.05 -0.53
CA ALA A 48 3.91 -0.63 -0.65
C ALA A 48 4.60 -0.58 0.72
N LEU A 49 3.93 0.00 1.71
CA LEU A 49 4.44 0.09 3.08
C LEU A 49 4.68 -1.30 3.70
N SER A 50 3.74 -2.24 3.52
CA SER A 50 3.84 -3.60 4.05
C SER A 50 4.88 -4.48 3.34
N ARG A 51 5.38 -4.05 2.19
CA ARG A 51 6.42 -4.77 1.43
C ARG A 51 7.77 -4.08 1.47
N THR A 52 7.90 -3.04 2.28
CA THR A 52 9.15 -2.28 2.43
C THR A 52 9.49 -2.06 3.91
N PHE A 53 8.87 -1.07 4.54
CA PHE A 53 9.21 -0.69 5.92
C PHE A 53 8.47 -1.50 6.98
N LEU A 54 7.27 -2.05 6.69
CA LEU A 54 6.44 -2.79 7.66
C LEU A 54 6.17 -4.22 7.23
N ASN A 55 7.20 -4.99 6.98
CA ASN A 55 7.14 -6.33 6.40
C ASN A 55 6.29 -7.34 7.17
N GLU A 56 6.19 -7.18 8.49
CA GLU A 56 5.40 -8.02 9.39
C GLU A 56 4.13 -7.29 9.90
N GLY A 57 3.76 -6.18 9.28
CA GLY A 57 2.62 -5.36 9.70
C GLY A 57 1.29 -6.03 9.37
N ARG A 58 0.82 -5.88 8.15
CA ARG A 58 -0.44 -6.47 7.66
C ARG A 58 -0.37 -6.78 6.18
N LEU A 59 -1.12 -7.78 5.73
CA LEU A 59 -1.35 -8.00 4.30
C LEU A 59 -2.35 -6.96 3.77
N SER A 60 -1.91 -6.14 2.84
CA SER A 60 -2.78 -5.19 2.15
C SER A 60 -3.27 -5.77 0.82
N GLU A 61 -4.41 -5.32 0.34
CA GLU A 61 -5.18 -5.99 -0.73
C GLU A 61 -5.18 -5.22 -2.04
N ASP A 62 -4.74 -3.96 -2.01
CA ASP A 62 -4.84 -3.02 -3.13
C ASP A 62 -3.46 -2.71 -3.69
N ILE A 63 -3.39 -2.36 -4.97
CA ILE A 63 -2.19 -1.78 -5.59
C ILE A 63 -2.47 -0.30 -5.86
N ASP A 64 -1.76 0.57 -5.16
CA ASP A 64 -1.84 2.01 -5.32
C ASP A 64 -0.65 2.51 -6.13
N LEU A 65 -0.89 3.16 -7.27
CA LEU A 65 0.13 3.66 -8.17
C LEU A 65 -0.07 5.16 -8.45
N TYR A 66 1.04 5.87 -8.56
CA TYR A 66 1.06 7.23 -9.08
C TYR A 66 1.82 7.28 -10.40
N THR A 67 1.28 8.03 -11.36
CA THR A 67 1.98 8.38 -12.59
C THR A 67 1.97 9.89 -12.82
N ALA A 68 3.09 10.42 -13.28
CA ALA A 68 3.15 11.83 -13.71
C ALA A 68 2.58 12.02 -15.12
N ASP A 69 2.52 10.97 -15.93
CA ASP A 69 2.07 11.00 -17.32
C ASP A 69 0.94 9.99 -17.56
N ARG A 70 -0.29 10.49 -17.61
CA ARG A 70 -1.46 9.67 -17.92
C ARG A 70 -1.60 9.34 -19.42
N LYS A 71 -0.86 9.99 -20.30
CA LYS A 71 -1.01 9.81 -21.75
C LYS A 71 -0.52 8.45 -22.24
N THR A 72 0.45 7.88 -21.55
CA THR A 72 0.99 6.55 -21.86
C THR A 72 0.24 5.42 -21.14
N LEU A 73 -0.68 5.75 -20.23
CA LEU A 73 -1.34 4.79 -19.35
C LEU A 73 -2.01 3.62 -20.08
N CYS A 74 -2.63 3.88 -21.24
CA CYS A 74 -3.28 2.81 -22.02
C CYS A 74 -2.28 1.73 -22.44
N LEU A 75 -1.13 2.14 -23.00
CA LEU A 75 -0.10 1.20 -23.46
C LEU A 75 0.50 0.42 -22.29
N GLU A 76 0.71 1.08 -21.16
CA GLU A 76 1.26 0.48 -19.95
C GLU A 76 0.32 -0.53 -19.32
N ILE A 77 -0.98 -0.26 -19.32
CA ILE A 77 -2.00 -1.20 -18.82
C ILE A 77 -2.14 -2.40 -19.74
N ASP A 78 -2.07 -2.21 -21.06
CA ASP A 78 -2.10 -3.32 -22.03
C ASP A 78 -0.85 -4.20 -21.87
N GLU A 79 0.34 -3.60 -21.68
CA GLU A 79 1.57 -4.34 -21.42
C GLU A 79 1.52 -5.09 -20.08
N LEU A 80 1.00 -4.48 -19.02
CA LEU A 80 0.77 -5.13 -17.74
C LEU A 80 -0.14 -6.36 -17.87
N SER A 81 -1.22 -6.22 -18.62
CA SER A 81 -2.17 -7.30 -18.87
C SER A 81 -1.50 -8.48 -19.56
N ASN A 82 -0.74 -8.20 -20.63
CA ASN A 82 -0.03 -9.24 -21.39
C ASN A 82 1.03 -9.97 -20.53
N LEU A 83 1.72 -9.26 -19.64
CA LEU A 83 2.67 -9.87 -18.71
C LEU A 83 1.97 -10.75 -17.67
N LEU A 84 0.84 -10.29 -17.14
CA LEU A 84 0.06 -11.04 -16.17
C LEU A 84 -0.60 -12.30 -16.73
N GLU A 85 -1.02 -12.30 -18.00
CA GLU A 85 -1.57 -13.48 -18.67
C GLU A 85 -0.60 -14.66 -18.72
N GLN A 86 0.70 -14.43 -18.66
CA GLN A 86 1.71 -15.49 -18.61
C GLN A 86 1.61 -16.32 -17.32
N GLU A 87 1.34 -15.68 -16.20
CA GLU A 87 1.21 -16.33 -14.89
C GLU A 87 -0.26 -16.64 -14.56
N PHE A 88 -1.17 -15.76 -14.94
CA PHE A 88 -2.61 -15.88 -14.75
C PHE A 88 -3.33 -15.83 -16.09
N PRO A 89 -3.50 -16.97 -16.81
CA PRO A 89 -4.06 -17.00 -18.17
C PRO A 89 -5.50 -16.47 -18.28
N GLN A 90 -6.19 -16.29 -17.15
CA GLN A 90 -7.54 -15.73 -17.09
C GLN A 90 -7.55 -14.27 -16.61
N ALA A 91 -6.37 -13.65 -16.46
CA ALA A 91 -6.28 -12.27 -15.97
C ALA A 91 -7.01 -11.31 -16.93
N THR A 92 -7.89 -10.51 -16.38
CA THR A 92 -8.66 -9.52 -17.12
C THR A 92 -9.04 -8.33 -16.23
N TRP A 93 -9.39 -7.22 -16.85
CA TRP A 93 -9.91 -6.05 -16.15
C TRP A 93 -11.43 -6.04 -16.18
N ASN A 94 -12.05 -5.82 -15.03
CA ASN A 94 -13.47 -5.47 -15.01
C ASN A 94 -13.69 -4.08 -15.65
N VAL A 95 -12.92 -3.09 -15.16
CA VAL A 95 -12.75 -1.77 -15.81
C VAL A 95 -11.27 -1.46 -15.79
N ALA A 96 -10.64 -1.33 -16.96
CA ALA A 96 -9.22 -1.01 -17.01
C ALA A 96 -8.96 0.43 -16.52
N PRO A 97 -7.81 0.69 -15.84
CA PRO A 97 -7.46 2.04 -15.37
C PRO A 97 -7.43 3.10 -16.47
N SER A 98 -7.15 2.69 -17.70
CA SER A 98 -7.17 3.54 -18.89
C SER A 98 -8.58 3.95 -19.35
N GLN A 99 -9.61 3.22 -18.93
CA GLN A 99 -11.01 3.41 -19.36
C GLN A 99 -11.83 4.23 -18.36
N THR A 100 -11.27 4.60 -17.23
CA THR A 100 -11.94 5.34 -16.18
C THR A 100 -11.11 6.49 -15.65
N ASN A 101 -11.79 7.56 -15.24
CA ASN A 101 -11.19 8.66 -14.48
C ASN A 101 -11.37 8.47 -12.96
N ASP A 102 -12.18 7.49 -12.55
CA ASP A 102 -12.29 7.11 -11.14
C ASP A 102 -11.18 6.13 -10.79
N PRO A 103 -10.15 6.56 -10.03
CA PRO A 103 -9.03 5.70 -9.67
C PRO A 103 -9.43 4.49 -8.83
N GLN A 104 -10.64 4.51 -8.23
CA GLN A 104 -11.11 3.43 -7.36
C GLN A 104 -11.90 2.34 -8.08
N SER A 105 -12.22 2.54 -9.37
CA SER A 105 -13.10 1.63 -10.10
C SER A 105 -12.36 0.49 -10.83
N SER A 106 -11.03 0.53 -10.91
CA SER A 106 -10.26 -0.50 -11.60
C SER A 106 -10.09 -1.76 -10.77
N LEU A 107 -10.50 -2.89 -11.33
CA LEU A 107 -10.41 -4.19 -10.70
C LEU A 107 -9.75 -5.18 -11.65
N LEU A 108 -8.56 -5.66 -11.26
CA LEU A 108 -7.87 -6.76 -11.94
C LEU A 108 -8.42 -8.09 -11.41
N VAL A 109 -8.97 -8.89 -12.29
CA VAL A 109 -9.48 -10.23 -12.00
C VAL A 109 -8.45 -11.23 -12.50
N CYS A 110 -7.71 -11.89 -11.61
CA CYS A 110 -6.69 -12.88 -11.96
C CYS A 110 -7.31 -14.25 -12.25
N ASP A 111 -8.35 -14.60 -11.50
CA ASP A 111 -9.22 -15.75 -11.74
C ASP A 111 -10.60 -15.51 -11.09
N SER A 112 -11.47 -16.52 -11.09
CA SER A 112 -12.82 -16.41 -10.53
C SER A 112 -12.87 -16.07 -9.02
N SER A 113 -11.77 -16.27 -8.30
CA SER A 113 -11.68 -16.10 -6.84
C SER A 113 -10.71 -15.00 -6.42
N ILE A 114 -9.80 -14.56 -7.31
CA ILE A 114 -8.73 -13.59 -6.99
C ILE A 114 -9.00 -12.28 -7.72
N GLN A 115 -9.30 -11.25 -6.94
CA GLN A 115 -9.51 -9.90 -7.42
C GLN A 115 -8.60 -8.93 -6.68
N ILE A 116 -7.95 -8.04 -7.44
CA ILE A 116 -7.04 -7.01 -6.91
C ILE A 116 -7.57 -5.65 -7.35
N LYS A 117 -7.80 -4.77 -6.39
CA LYS A 117 -8.11 -3.38 -6.69
C LYS A 117 -6.82 -2.66 -7.06
N VAL A 118 -6.81 -2.04 -8.24
CA VAL A 118 -5.68 -1.24 -8.72
C VAL A 118 -6.13 0.21 -8.83
N GLN A 119 -5.52 1.07 -8.04
CA GLN A 119 -5.79 2.49 -8.04
C GLN A 119 -4.63 3.23 -8.68
N ILE A 120 -4.90 4.02 -9.72
CA ILE A 120 -3.88 4.87 -10.36
C ILE A 120 -4.30 6.34 -10.23
N VAL A 121 -3.47 7.11 -9.55
CA VAL A 121 -3.63 8.56 -9.42
C VAL A 121 -2.58 9.30 -10.24
N ASP A 122 -2.91 10.48 -10.72
CA ASP A 122 -2.03 11.33 -11.54
C ASP A 122 -1.84 12.73 -10.96
N SER A 123 -0.95 13.50 -11.56
CA SER A 123 -0.62 14.87 -11.14
C SER A 123 -1.79 15.85 -11.26
N GLY A 124 -2.83 15.53 -12.04
CA GLY A 124 -4.03 16.35 -12.19
C GLY A 124 -4.97 16.27 -10.99
N THR A 125 -4.82 15.25 -10.16
CA THR A 125 -5.74 14.99 -9.06
C THR A 125 -5.32 15.60 -7.72
N ARG A 126 -4.01 15.78 -7.45
CA ARG A 126 -3.53 16.39 -6.20
C ARG A 126 -2.07 16.85 -6.28
N GLU A 127 -1.75 18.05 -5.73
CA GLU A 127 -0.38 18.59 -5.64
C GLU A 127 0.56 17.85 -4.67
N TRP A 128 0.05 16.94 -3.85
CA TRP A 128 0.79 16.27 -2.78
C TRP A 128 1.78 15.17 -3.25
N TRP A 129 1.90 14.94 -4.56
CA TRP A 129 2.94 14.06 -5.14
C TRP A 129 4.35 14.67 -5.20
N ARG A 130 4.57 15.72 -4.44
CA ARG A 130 5.92 16.23 -4.12
C ARG A 130 6.60 15.40 -3.00
N VAL A 131 6.10 14.20 -2.74
CA VAL A 131 6.71 13.27 -1.79
C VAL A 131 8.00 12.73 -2.39
N PRO A 132 9.13 12.79 -1.66
CA PRO A 132 10.37 12.18 -2.10
C PRO A 132 10.22 10.69 -2.32
N THR A 133 10.81 10.16 -3.39
CA THR A 133 10.74 8.75 -3.74
C THR A 133 12.13 8.15 -3.91
N GLU A 134 12.24 6.85 -3.69
CA GLU A 134 13.46 6.07 -3.87
C GLU A 134 13.17 4.76 -4.59
N LEU A 135 14.18 4.23 -5.32
CA LEU A 135 14.10 2.93 -5.95
C LEU A 135 14.50 1.86 -4.93
N THR A 136 13.54 1.08 -4.47
CA THR A 136 13.72 0.14 -3.37
C THR A 136 13.34 -1.28 -3.78
N GLU A 137 14.04 -2.26 -3.24
CA GLU A 137 13.67 -3.66 -3.35
C GLU A 137 12.35 -3.92 -2.60
N ILE A 138 11.39 -4.54 -3.30
CA ILE A 138 10.10 -4.92 -2.76
C ILE A 138 10.21 -6.32 -2.18
N GLN A 139 9.82 -6.51 -0.95
CA GLN A 139 9.81 -7.84 -0.33
C GLN A 139 8.83 -8.75 -1.06
N GLN A 140 9.35 -9.74 -1.76
CA GLN A 140 8.57 -10.85 -2.27
C GLN A 140 8.49 -11.94 -1.20
N ARG A 141 7.28 -12.44 -0.97
CA ARG A 141 6.99 -13.44 0.08
C ARG A 141 6.94 -14.86 -0.45
N TYR A 142 7.01 -15.02 -1.77
CA TYR A 142 6.83 -16.28 -2.48
C TYR A 142 8.04 -16.57 -3.34
N SER A 143 8.49 -17.83 -3.32
CA SER A 143 9.72 -18.26 -4.01
C SER A 143 9.58 -18.24 -5.54
N ASP A 144 8.37 -18.27 -6.07
CA ASP A 144 8.07 -18.20 -7.50
C ASP A 144 7.89 -16.75 -8.00
N ALA A 145 7.78 -15.76 -7.09
CA ALA A 145 7.68 -14.37 -7.47
C ALA A 145 9.07 -13.76 -7.76
N PRO A 146 9.30 -13.13 -8.91
CA PRO A 146 10.58 -12.52 -9.25
C PRO A 146 11.01 -11.42 -8.29
N ALA A 147 12.33 -11.29 -8.04
CA ALA A 147 12.87 -10.16 -7.31
C ALA A 147 12.50 -8.84 -8.01
N THR A 148 11.98 -7.89 -7.25
CA THR A 148 11.31 -6.71 -7.80
C THR A 148 11.83 -5.45 -7.13
N ARG A 149 12.10 -4.40 -7.91
CA ARG A 149 12.45 -3.05 -7.44
C ARG A 149 11.52 -2.02 -8.05
N LEU A 150 10.88 -1.21 -7.20
CA LEU A 150 9.95 -0.16 -7.64
C LEU A 150 10.30 1.18 -6.97
N PHE A 151 9.90 2.28 -7.60
CA PHE A 151 9.92 3.57 -6.94
C PHE A 151 8.81 3.61 -5.89
N ILE A 152 9.18 3.95 -4.67
CA ILE A 152 8.27 4.10 -3.54
C ILE A 152 8.52 5.43 -2.82
N PRO A 153 7.59 5.96 -2.00
CA PRO A 153 7.88 7.04 -1.08
C PRO A 153 9.01 6.66 -0.11
N THR A 154 9.87 7.61 0.24
CA THR A 154 10.83 7.43 1.33
C THR A 154 10.11 7.16 2.66
N PHE A 155 10.84 6.74 3.69
CA PHE A 155 10.28 6.55 5.04
C PHE A 155 9.52 7.81 5.51
N ASP A 156 10.15 8.99 5.44
CA ASP A 156 9.52 10.27 5.77
C ASP A 156 8.28 10.56 4.90
N GLY A 157 8.33 10.14 3.64
CA GLY A 157 7.20 10.20 2.73
C GLY A 157 6.01 9.37 3.22
N PHE A 158 6.23 8.13 3.64
CA PHE A 158 5.17 7.29 4.20
C PHE A 158 4.63 7.85 5.52
N VAL A 159 5.50 8.34 6.40
CA VAL A 159 5.07 9.01 7.65
C VAL A 159 4.14 10.18 7.32
N ALA A 160 4.54 11.05 6.41
CA ALA A 160 3.73 12.20 6.01
C ALA A 160 2.38 11.78 5.41
N MET A 161 2.39 10.82 4.49
CA MET A 161 1.18 10.32 3.84
C MET A 161 0.21 9.69 4.84
N LYS A 162 0.71 8.86 5.77
CA LYS A 162 -0.12 8.19 6.78
C LYS A 162 -0.64 9.15 7.84
N ALA A 163 0.16 10.13 8.28
CA ALA A 163 -0.29 11.17 9.19
C ALA A 163 -1.40 12.03 8.58
N LEU A 164 -1.25 12.43 7.32
CA LEU A 164 -2.27 13.17 6.59
C LEU A 164 -3.55 12.35 6.39
N ALA A 165 -3.44 11.08 6.02
CA ALA A 165 -4.58 10.19 5.86
C ALA A 165 -5.31 9.97 7.20
N TRP A 166 -4.57 9.82 8.31
CA TRP A 166 -5.12 9.71 9.65
C TRP A 166 -5.92 10.95 10.06
N VAL A 167 -5.36 12.13 9.86
CA VAL A 167 -6.05 13.40 10.16
C VAL A 167 -7.31 13.58 9.31
N ASP A 168 -7.25 13.16 8.02
CA ASP A 168 -8.38 13.34 7.09
C ASP A 168 -9.53 12.36 7.35
N ARG A 169 -9.26 11.10 7.68
CA ARG A 169 -10.29 10.04 7.70
C ARG A 169 -10.34 9.18 8.97
N SER A 170 -9.33 9.22 9.82
CA SER A 170 -9.23 8.50 11.10
C SER A 170 -9.48 6.98 10.95
N SER A 171 -9.00 6.36 9.85
CA SER A 171 -9.20 4.93 9.58
C SER A 171 -8.32 4.05 10.47
N PRO A 172 -8.84 2.88 10.95
CA PRO A 172 -8.06 1.89 11.68
C PRO A 172 -6.73 1.54 11.00
N ARG A 173 -6.74 1.35 9.69
CA ARG A 173 -5.54 1.00 8.90
C ARG A 173 -4.46 2.06 8.95
N ASP A 174 -4.84 3.36 8.93
CA ASP A 174 -3.84 4.43 8.99
C ASP A 174 -3.20 4.53 10.37
N LEU A 175 -3.98 4.36 11.44
CA LEU A 175 -3.44 4.33 12.80
C LEU A 175 -2.54 3.11 13.02
N PHE A 176 -2.92 1.93 12.53
CA PHE A 176 -2.11 0.72 12.62
C PHE A 176 -0.76 0.89 11.89
N ASP A 177 -0.79 1.45 10.67
CA ASP A 177 0.41 1.72 9.89
C ASP A 177 1.30 2.78 10.57
N LEU A 178 0.73 3.85 11.16
CA LEU A 178 1.46 4.85 11.93
C LEU A 178 2.11 4.26 13.19
N ASP A 179 1.39 3.39 13.91
CA ASP A 179 1.95 2.67 15.07
C ASP A 179 3.14 1.80 14.64
N GLY A 180 3.02 1.10 13.50
CA GLY A 180 4.12 0.33 12.92
C GLY A 180 5.34 1.21 12.58
N LEU A 181 5.12 2.36 11.95
CA LEU A 181 6.18 3.33 11.63
C LEU A 181 6.84 3.90 12.87
N SER A 182 6.06 4.21 13.92
CA SER A 182 6.59 4.74 15.18
C SER A 182 7.57 3.79 15.88
N ARG A 183 7.44 2.49 15.65
CA ARG A 183 8.34 1.46 16.18
C ARG A 183 9.64 1.32 15.40
N GLN A 184 9.73 1.87 14.18
CA GLN A 184 10.94 1.82 13.36
C GLN A 184 11.95 2.93 13.70
N GLY A 185 11.53 3.97 14.40
CA GLY A 185 12.40 5.06 14.79
C GLY A 185 11.65 6.31 15.21
N ARG A 186 12.40 7.38 15.46
CA ARG A 186 11.83 8.68 15.83
C ARG A 186 11.21 9.37 14.61
N ILE A 187 10.17 10.16 14.85
CA ILE A 187 9.67 11.07 13.81
C ILE A 187 10.76 12.10 13.51
N THR A 188 11.04 12.27 12.22
CA THR A 188 12.07 13.20 11.79
C THR A 188 11.49 14.59 11.56
N GLU A 189 12.32 15.64 11.68
CA GLU A 189 11.90 16.98 11.28
C GLU A 189 11.59 17.04 9.77
N ASN A 190 12.31 16.25 8.95
CA ASN A 190 12.01 16.13 7.51
C ASN A 190 10.58 15.68 7.23
N ALA A 191 10.07 14.69 7.99
CA ALA A 191 8.68 14.24 7.85
C ALA A 191 7.70 15.37 8.24
N ARG A 192 7.98 16.11 9.29
CA ARG A 192 7.16 17.26 9.74
C ARG A 192 7.15 18.40 8.71
N GLU A 193 8.31 18.76 8.19
CA GLU A 193 8.45 19.77 7.12
C GLU A 193 7.76 19.32 5.82
N LEU A 194 7.84 18.03 5.51
CA LEU A 194 7.14 17.47 4.35
C LEU A 194 5.63 17.64 4.48
N ILE A 195 5.06 17.33 5.65
CA ILE A 195 3.64 17.56 5.95
C ILE A 195 3.26 19.03 5.75
N GLU A 196 4.07 19.95 6.32
CA GLU A 196 3.84 21.37 6.19
C GLU A 196 3.87 21.84 4.73
N ARG A 197 4.81 21.34 3.93
CA ARG A 197 4.87 21.64 2.48
C ARG A 197 3.67 21.09 1.71
N LEU A 198 3.12 19.95 2.12
CA LEU A 198 2.00 19.31 1.44
C LEU A 198 0.64 19.93 1.77
N ARG A 199 0.49 20.46 2.99
CA ARG A 199 -0.81 20.96 3.50
C ARG A 199 -0.81 22.43 3.92
N GLY A 200 0.35 23.08 4.00
CA GLY A 200 0.47 24.46 4.43
C GLY A 200 0.37 24.67 5.95
N PHE A 201 0.37 23.59 6.74
CA PHE A 201 0.35 23.65 8.20
C PHE A 201 1.04 22.43 8.83
N ARG A 202 1.53 22.59 10.06
CA ARG A 202 2.07 21.48 10.87
C ARG A 202 0.95 20.75 11.58
N ILE A 203 0.99 19.43 11.59
CA ILE A 203 0.09 18.62 12.40
C ILE A 203 0.58 18.65 13.85
N SER A 204 -0.27 19.13 14.75
CA SER A 204 -0.01 19.08 16.19
C SER A 204 -0.40 17.73 16.80
N ALA A 205 0.10 17.42 18.02
CA ALA A 205 -0.32 16.23 18.74
C ALA A 205 -1.84 16.22 19.02
N GLN A 206 -2.47 17.37 19.22
CA GLN A 206 -3.92 17.48 19.38
C GLN A 206 -4.68 17.12 18.09
N MET A 207 -4.13 17.44 16.93
CA MET A 207 -4.70 17.03 15.63
C MET A 207 -4.55 15.53 15.38
N MET A 208 -3.53 14.89 15.96
CA MET A 208 -3.35 13.44 15.91
C MET A 208 -4.24 12.69 16.89
N ASP A 209 -4.73 13.35 17.96
CA ASP A 209 -5.59 12.76 18.99
C ASP A 209 -7.04 12.67 18.51
N LEU A 210 -7.28 11.73 17.59
CA LEU A 210 -8.58 11.50 16.97
C LEU A 210 -9.16 10.17 17.41
N ARG A 211 -10.48 10.09 17.44
CA ARG A 211 -11.15 8.81 17.60
C ARG A 211 -11.13 8.04 16.28
N VAL A 212 -10.80 6.75 16.36
CA VAL A 212 -10.89 5.83 15.22
C VAL A 212 -12.30 5.84 14.66
N LYS A 213 -12.42 6.09 13.36
CA LYS A 213 -13.67 5.95 12.61
C LYS A 213 -13.64 4.60 11.90
N GLY A 214 -14.55 3.71 12.30
CA GLY A 214 -14.60 2.35 11.81
C GLY A 214 -14.39 1.32 12.91
N LEU A 215 -14.51 0.06 12.54
CA LEU A 215 -14.41 -1.05 13.48
C LEU A 215 -13.01 -1.68 13.39
N TRP A 216 -12.21 -1.49 14.43
CA TRP A 216 -10.81 -1.94 14.50
C TRP A 216 -10.64 -3.41 14.08
N GLN A 217 -11.48 -4.29 14.65
CA GLN A 217 -11.44 -5.71 14.32
C GLN A 217 -11.87 -5.99 12.88
N GLU A 218 -12.95 -5.38 12.41
CA GLU A 218 -13.49 -5.66 11.07
C GLU A 218 -12.56 -5.22 9.95
N GLU A 219 -11.86 -4.09 10.14
CA GLU A 219 -10.98 -3.56 9.11
C GLU A 219 -9.57 -4.18 9.10
N LEU A 220 -9.16 -4.83 10.19
CA LEU A 220 -7.79 -5.31 10.34
C LEU A 220 -7.65 -6.82 10.55
N ALA A 221 -8.63 -7.49 11.17
CA ALA A 221 -8.50 -8.92 11.52
C ALA A 221 -8.34 -9.85 10.31
N HIS A 222 -8.78 -9.43 9.13
CA HIS A 222 -8.57 -10.18 7.89
C HIS A 222 -7.21 -9.90 7.21
N GLN A 223 -6.40 -9.00 7.78
CA GLN A 223 -5.10 -8.59 7.22
C GLN A 223 -3.93 -8.90 8.15
N THR A 224 -4.17 -9.07 9.46
CA THR A 224 -3.12 -9.32 10.45
C THR A 224 -3.67 -9.92 11.73
N LYS A 225 -2.79 -10.60 12.49
CA LYS A 225 -3.07 -10.96 13.89
C LYS A 225 -3.07 -9.71 14.76
N LEU A 226 -4.25 -9.29 15.19
CA LEU A 226 -4.37 -8.13 16.06
C LEU A 226 -3.91 -8.48 17.48
N GLN A 227 -2.79 -7.91 17.88
CA GLN A 227 -2.20 -8.05 19.23
C GLN A 227 -2.33 -6.76 20.06
N THR A 228 -2.88 -5.69 19.45
CA THR A 228 -2.98 -4.36 20.07
C THR A 228 -4.36 -3.77 19.82
N THR A 229 -4.79 -2.92 20.74
CA THR A 229 -6.03 -2.15 20.61
C THR A 229 -5.77 -0.83 19.87
N ALA A 230 -6.83 -0.18 19.42
CA ALA A 230 -6.76 1.14 18.80
C ALA A 230 -6.23 2.19 19.79
N GLU A 231 -6.61 2.09 21.06
CA GLU A 231 -6.18 2.99 22.14
C GLU A 231 -4.68 2.87 22.40
N GLU A 232 -4.14 1.66 22.46
CA GLU A 232 -2.70 1.42 22.63
C GLU A 232 -1.90 1.96 21.44
N CYS A 233 -2.38 1.74 20.21
CA CYS A 233 -1.75 2.28 19.02
C CYS A 233 -1.76 3.82 19.04
N LEU A 234 -2.90 4.42 19.35
CA LEU A 234 -3.04 5.88 19.42
C LEU A 234 -2.11 6.47 20.48
N GLN A 235 -2.03 5.87 21.67
CA GLN A 235 -1.14 6.34 22.72
C GLN A 235 0.33 6.36 22.23
N ARG A 236 0.82 5.26 21.62
CA ARG A 236 2.20 5.21 21.11
C ARG A 236 2.44 6.22 20.00
N VAL A 237 1.50 6.39 19.08
CA VAL A 237 1.61 7.40 18.02
C VAL A 237 1.64 8.82 18.60
N LEU A 238 0.84 9.12 19.62
CA LEU A 238 0.84 10.43 20.26
C LEU A 238 2.14 10.71 21.02
N GLU A 239 2.69 9.71 21.71
CA GLU A 239 4.00 9.81 22.37
C GLU A 239 5.10 10.09 21.34
N TRP A 240 5.14 9.29 20.27
CA TRP A 240 6.08 9.48 19.16
C TRP A 240 5.94 10.84 18.48
N TRP A 241 4.70 11.34 18.34
CA TRP A 241 4.44 12.63 17.68
C TRP A 241 4.87 13.83 18.53
N ARG A 242 4.95 13.70 19.85
CA ARG A 242 5.37 14.74 20.78
C ARG A 242 6.89 14.88 20.90
N GLU A 243 7.64 13.81 20.59
CA GLU A 243 9.10 13.85 20.61
C GLU A 243 9.67 14.79 19.49
#